data_104bfdb06663bd88386e8bb90521138a
#
_entry.id   104bfdb06663bd88386e8bb90521138a
#
_cell.length_a   1.000
_cell.length_b   1.000
_cell.length_c   1.000
_cell.angle_alpha   90.00
_cell.angle_beta   90.00
_cell.angle_gamma   90.00
#
_symmetry.space_group_name_H-M   'P 1'
#
loop_
_entity.id
_entity.type
_entity.pdbx_description
1 polymer ?
#
loop_
_entity_poly.entity_id
_entity_poly.type
_entity_poly.pdbx_seq_one_letter_code
_entity_poly.pdbx_strand_id
1 'polypeptide(L)'
;MLADGEIFLAYRLRRPLGHGRGYAVAVARSTDGEHFDPVTMIYKEEMATDSLERPYLVRTPDGSWRLYLSCATPGTKHWRVEVVEAAHPSEFDSRRSHVVLPGDSKTGVKDPVIVRRGDEWHMWATCHPLDDPAEADQMVTEYACSTDGITWTWAGVALGGRPGHWDSRGARVTSVCFDGGTIVAYYDGRATAAENYEERTGVAIGTEPTVLAAVGTEPLAWSPYHGGGLRYLDLLSLPDGRKRLYYEMTRPDGAHDLRTELQ
;
A
#
# COMPACT_ATOMS: atom_id res chain seq x y z
N MET A 1 -12.20 0.23 -1.92
CA MET A 1 -13.10 -0.86 -1.48
C MET A 1 -14.54 -0.53 -1.81
N LEU A 2 -15.41 -1.54 -1.99
CA LEU A 2 -16.85 -1.37 -2.21
C LEU A 2 -17.59 -1.57 -0.89
N ALA A 3 -18.46 -0.63 -0.54
CA ALA A 3 -19.30 -0.71 0.65
C ALA A 3 -20.62 0.06 0.40
N ASP A 4 -21.74 -0.55 0.78
CA ASP A 4 -23.10 0.04 0.69
C ASP A 4 -23.47 0.58 -0.72
N GLY A 5 -22.91 -0.03 -1.79
CA GLY A 5 -23.11 0.37 -3.17
C GLY A 5 -22.21 1.52 -3.68
N GLU A 6 -21.33 2.04 -2.82
CA GLU A 6 -20.37 3.07 -3.17
C GLU A 6 -18.93 2.53 -3.13
N ILE A 7 -18.06 3.12 -3.93
CA ILE A 7 -16.62 2.82 -3.93
C ILE A 7 -15.91 3.87 -3.09
N PHE A 8 -15.18 3.41 -2.07
CA PHE A 8 -14.32 4.25 -1.25
C PHE A 8 -12.86 4.04 -1.66
N LEU A 9 -12.15 5.13 -1.87
CA LEU A 9 -10.75 5.18 -2.25
C LEU A 9 -9.95 5.97 -1.20
N ALA A 10 -8.93 5.37 -0.62
CA ALA A 10 -7.96 6.07 0.21
C ALA A 10 -6.67 6.27 -0.57
N TYR A 11 -6.16 7.51 -0.62
CA TYR A 11 -4.96 7.85 -1.38
C TYR A 11 -4.15 8.94 -0.68
N ARG A 12 -2.86 8.98 -1.03
CA ARG A 12 -1.98 10.04 -0.52
C ARG A 12 -1.95 11.24 -1.47
N LEU A 13 -1.64 12.38 -0.89
CA LEU A 13 -1.34 13.61 -1.60
C LEU A 13 0.13 13.97 -1.36
N ARG A 14 0.88 14.12 -2.45
CA ARG A 14 2.31 14.37 -2.41
C ARG A 14 2.65 15.63 -3.21
N ARG A 15 3.65 16.36 -2.74
CA ARG A 15 4.26 17.45 -3.49
C ARG A 15 5.08 16.91 -4.66
N PRO A 16 5.29 17.67 -5.74
CA PRO A 16 6.23 17.31 -6.78
C PRO A 16 7.60 16.96 -6.21
N LEU A 17 8.36 16.10 -6.90
CA LEU A 17 9.71 15.71 -6.50
C LEU A 17 10.58 16.95 -6.25
N GLY A 18 11.36 16.94 -5.15
CA GLY A 18 12.16 18.06 -4.70
C GLY A 18 11.41 19.16 -3.92
N HIS A 19 10.08 19.13 -3.88
CA HIS A 19 9.26 20.14 -3.19
C HIS A 19 8.61 19.63 -1.89
N GLY A 20 9.03 18.49 -1.39
CA GLY A 20 8.53 17.87 -0.15
C GLY A 20 8.03 16.45 -0.36
N ARG A 21 7.53 15.87 0.74
CA ARG A 21 7.06 14.48 0.83
C ARG A 21 5.53 14.43 0.85
N GLY A 22 4.95 13.29 1.18
CA GLY A 22 3.50 13.12 1.37
C GLY A 22 2.98 14.05 2.46
N TYR A 23 2.08 14.98 2.10
CA TYR A 23 1.60 15.99 3.03
C TYR A 23 0.21 15.70 3.59
N ALA A 24 -0.56 14.84 2.92
CA ALA A 24 -1.88 14.45 3.37
C ALA A 24 -2.28 13.06 2.83
N VAL A 25 -3.26 12.48 3.48
CA VAL A 25 -4.04 11.33 3.03
C VAL A 25 -5.50 11.76 2.92
N ALA A 26 -6.17 11.35 1.86
CA ALA A 26 -7.59 11.57 1.65
C ALA A 26 -8.34 10.24 1.55
N VAL A 27 -9.58 10.25 2.00
CA VAL A 27 -10.59 9.25 1.66
C VAL A 27 -11.65 9.94 0.83
N ALA A 28 -12.00 9.35 -0.31
CA ALA A 28 -13.04 9.84 -1.20
C ALA A 28 -14.01 8.71 -1.56
N ARG A 29 -15.20 9.07 -2.01
CA ARG A 29 -16.24 8.12 -2.42
C ARG A 29 -16.69 8.37 -3.85
N SER A 30 -17.21 7.32 -4.49
CA SER A 30 -17.70 7.35 -5.86
C SER A 30 -18.84 6.36 -6.06
N THR A 31 -19.75 6.66 -6.95
CA THR A 31 -20.79 5.72 -7.43
C THR A 31 -20.41 5.06 -8.76
N ASP A 32 -19.49 5.65 -9.53
CA ASP A 32 -19.06 5.14 -10.85
C ASP A 32 -17.62 4.58 -10.86
N GLY A 33 -16.83 4.89 -9.82
CA GLY A 33 -15.43 4.49 -9.68
C GLY A 33 -14.45 5.35 -10.49
N GLU A 34 -14.90 6.43 -11.10
CA GLU A 34 -14.10 7.36 -11.93
C GLU A 34 -14.08 8.76 -11.33
N HIS A 35 -15.24 9.24 -10.88
CA HIS A 35 -15.38 10.56 -10.28
C HIS A 35 -15.55 10.40 -8.76
N PHE A 36 -14.69 11.02 -8.01
CA PHE A 36 -14.62 10.86 -6.56
C PHE A 36 -14.85 12.18 -5.83
N ASP A 37 -15.76 12.15 -4.86
CA ASP A 37 -16.01 13.26 -3.93
C ASP A 37 -15.19 13.04 -2.65
N PRO A 38 -14.42 14.06 -2.18
CA PRO A 38 -13.70 13.96 -0.92
C PRO A 38 -14.65 13.74 0.26
N VAL A 39 -14.28 12.79 1.15
CA VAL A 39 -15.02 12.49 2.39
C VAL A 39 -14.26 13.02 3.59
N THR A 40 -12.96 12.76 3.66
CA THR A 40 -12.10 13.27 4.73
C THR A 40 -10.68 13.46 4.23
N MET A 41 -9.93 14.32 4.93
CA MET A 41 -8.52 14.55 4.68
C MET A 41 -7.78 14.67 6.02
N ILE A 42 -6.64 13.98 6.13
CA ILE A 42 -5.75 13.99 7.28
C ILE A 42 -4.42 14.57 6.83
N TYR A 43 -3.96 15.62 7.47
CA TYR A 43 -2.69 16.28 7.18
C TYR A 43 -1.57 15.72 8.07
N LYS A 44 -0.35 15.69 7.55
CA LYS A 44 0.81 15.18 8.29
C LYS A 44 1.10 15.96 9.58
N GLU A 45 0.78 17.24 9.59
CA GLU A 45 0.95 18.12 10.76
C GLU A 45 0.07 17.70 11.94
N GLU A 46 -1.05 17.06 11.67
CA GLU A 46 -1.98 16.56 12.69
C GLU A 46 -1.46 15.29 13.37
N MET A 47 -0.53 14.58 12.74
CA MET A 47 -0.04 13.26 13.17
C MET A 47 1.42 13.26 13.63
N ALA A 48 2.04 14.43 13.79
CA ALA A 48 3.45 14.56 14.17
C ALA A 48 4.37 13.64 13.32
N THR A 49 4.22 13.70 11.99
CA THR A 49 4.98 12.91 11.04
C THR A 49 5.61 13.78 9.96
N ASP A 50 6.76 13.38 9.42
CA ASP A 50 7.41 14.08 8.29
C ASP A 50 6.73 13.79 6.95
N SER A 51 6.05 12.66 6.84
CA SER A 51 5.34 12.25 5.63
C SER A 51 4.23 11.26 5.95
N LEU A 52 3.11 11.40 5.27
CA LEU A 52 2.09 10.38 5.13
C LEU A 52 2.27 9.69 3.77
N GLU A 53 2.32 8.36 3.78
CA GLU A 53 2.41 7.56 2.57
C GLU A 53 1.15 6.71 2.40
N ARG A 54 1.18 5.70 1.54
CA ARG A 54 0.03 4.91 1.14
C ARG A 54 -0.86 4.53 2.34
N PRO A 55 -2.11 5.00 2.39
CA PRO A 55 -3.10 4.55 3.36
C PRO A 55 -3.69 3.20 2.96
N TYR A 56 -4.29 2.51 3.93
CA TYR A 56 -5.12 1.35 3.65
C TYR A 56 -6.44 1.44 4.41
N LEU A 57 -7.56 1.33 3.68
CA LEU A 57 -8.91 1.48 4.22
C LEU A 57 -9.59 0.11 4.30
N VAL A 58 -10.16 -0.23 5.45
CA VAL A 58 -10.94 -1.45 5.63
C VAL A 58 -12.24 -1.17 6.37
N ARG A 59 -13.25 -1.99 6.11
CA ARG A 59 -14.46 -2.06 6.91
C ARG A 59 -14.38 -3.27 7.84
N THR A 60 -14.64 -3.07 9.11
CA THR A 60 -14.62 -4.12 10.13
C THR A 60 -15.94 -4.92 10.13
N PRO A 61 -15.99 -6.11 10.75
CA PRO A 61 -17.18 -6.94 10.78
C PRO A 61 -18.39 -6.32 11.46
N ASP A 62 -18.17 -5.42 12.42
CA ASP A 62 -19.22 -4.67 13.11
C ASP A 62 -19.73 -3.45 12.31
N GLY A 63 -19.15 -3.24 11.08
CA GLY A 63 -19.53 -2.17 10.18
C GLY A 63 -18.79 -0.85 10.38
N SER A 64 -17.90 -0.76 11.37
CA SER A 64 -17.01 0.39 11.54
C SER A 64 -15.89 0.41 10.50
N TRP A 65 -15.09 1.46 10.50
CA TRP A 65 -14.05 1.69 9.51
C TRP A 65 -12.69 1.90 10.18
N ARG A 66 -11.66 1.40 9.52
CA ARG A 66 -10.26 1.61 9.89
C ARG A 66 -9.48 2.18 8.74
N LEU A 67 -8.70 3.21 9.02
CA LEU A 67 -7.74 3.78 8.10
C LEU A 67 -6.35 3.60 8.69
N TYR A 68 -5.54 2.73 8.07
CA TYR A 68 -4.14 2.53 8.42
C TYR A 68 -3.30 3.54 7.66
N LEU A 69 -2.39 4.20 8.37
CA LEU A 69 -1.61 5.33 7.87
C LEU A 69 -0.12 5.03 8.03
N SER A 70 0.63 5.10 6.94
CA SER A 70 2.09 4.96 6.95
C SER A 70 2.72 6.30 7.30
N CYS A 71 3.33 6.38 8.47
CA CYS A 71 3.85 7.61 9.06
C CYS A 71 5.38 7.57 9.15
N ALA A 72 6.06 8.56 8.56
CA ALA A 72 7.50 8.74 8.69
C ALA A 72 7.84 9.33 10.06
N THR A 73 8.71 8.69 10.82
CA THR A 73 9.19 9.23 12.11
C THR A 73 10.07 10.45 11.86
N PRO A 74 9.77 11.62 12.47
CA PRO A 74 10.47 12.84 12.20
C PRO A 74 11.99 12.74 12.39
N GLY A 75 12.74 13.33 11.44
CA GLY A 75 14.19 13.39 11.45
C GLY A 75 14.90 12.06 11.20
N THR A 76 14.20 11.00 10.80
CA THR A 76 14.77 9.66 10.60
C THR A 76 14.38 9.06 9.25
N LYS A 77 14.88 7.85 8.94
CA LYS A 77 14.38 6.98 7.86
C LYS A 77 13.36 5.95 8.33
N HIS A 78 13.05 5.94 9.62
CA HIS A 78 12.13 5.00 10.23
C HIS A 78 10.68 5.30 9.82
N TRP A 79 9.90 4.23 9.65
CA TRP A 79 8.48 4.25 9.36
C TRP A 79 7.72 3.41 10.36
N ARG A 80 6.51 3.84 10.66
CA ARG A 80 5.54 3.13 11.48
C ARG A 80 4.16 3.19 10.85
N VAL A 81 3.26 2.30 11.23
CA VAL A 81 1.85 2.37 10.83
C VAL A 81 0.99 2.70 12.04
N GLU A 82 0.16 3.71 11.87
CA GLU A 82 -0.89 4.09 12.81
C GLU A 82 -2.27 3.76 12.25
N VAL A 83 -3.26 3.56 13.10
CA VAL A 83 -4.65 3.35 12.69
C VAL A 83 -5.56 4.39 13.33
N VAL A 84 -6.56 4.80 12.57
CA VAL A 84 -7.70 5.62 13.03
C VAL A 84 -8.96 4.80 12.80
N GLU A 85 -9.87 4.80 13.80
CA GLU A 85 -11.13 4.08 13.75
C GLU A 85 -12.31 5.05 13.85
N ALA A 86 -13.40 4.79 13.10
CA ALA A 86 -14.61 5.59 13.13
C ALA A 86 -15.84 4.77 12.68
N ALA A 87 -17.04 5.20 13.02
CA ALA A 87 -18.27 4.60 12.52
C ALA A 87 -18.48 4.86 11.01
N HIS A 88 -17.98 6.00 10.50
CA HIS A 88 -18.01 6.34 9.09
C HIS A 88 -16.70 7.06 8.68
N PRO A 89 -16.22 6.94 7.42
CA PRO A 89 -14.98 7.59 6.98
C PRO A 89 -14.93 9.11 7.15
N SER A 90 -16.07 9.80 7.16
CA SER A 90 -16.15 11.25 7.43
C SER A 90 -15.86 11.64 8.88
N GLU A 91 -15.77 10.65 9.78
CA GLU A 91 -15.57 10.85 11.22
C GLU A 91 -14.14 10.49 11.67
N PHE A 92 -13.24 10.16 10.73
CA PHE A 92 -11.86 9.90 11.07
C PHE A 92 -11.21 11.12 11.73
N ASP A 93 -10.73 10.94 12.97
CA ASP A 93 -10.04 11.96 13.77
C ASP A 93 -8.60 11.53 14.02
N SER A 94 -7.65 12.18 13.34
CA SER A 94 -6.21 11.92 13.45
C SER A 94 -5.68 11.96 14.89
N ARG A 95 -6.29 12.76 15.78
CA ARG A 95 -5.91 12.85 17.19
C ARG A 95 -6.20 11.56 17.99
N ARG A 96 -7.00 10.67 17.43
CA ARG A 96 -7.35 9.36 18.00
C ARG A 96 -6.53 8.22 17.40
N SER A 97 -5.55 8.54 16.56
CA SER A 97 -4.66 7.53 16.00
C SER A 97 -3.81 6.85 17.08
N HIS A 98 -3.48 5.60 16.84
CA HIS A 98 -2.52 4.88 17.66
C HIS A 98 -1.65 3.95 16.80
N VAL A 99 -0.42 3.69 17.25
CA VAL A 99 0.53 2.87 16.53
C VAL A 99 0.14 1.41 16.63
N VAL A 100 0.03 0.74 15.48
CA VAL A 100 -0.25 -0.71 15.38
C VAL A 100 0.94 -1.50 14.84
N LEU A 101 1.84 -0.86 14.06
CA LEU A 101 3.08 -1.45 13.59
C LEU A 101 4.22 -0.45 13.89
N PRO A 102 4.87 -0.61 15.03
CA PRO A 102 5.89 0.35 15.44
C PRO A 102 7.18 0.25 14.60
N GLY A 103 7.45 -0.88 13.95
CA GLY A 103 8.80 -1.20 13.51
C GLY A 103 9.75 -1.34 14.70
N ASP A 104 11.06 -1.28 14.45
CA ASP A 104 12.09 -1.27 15.49
C ASP A 104 13.33 -0.46 15.05
N SER A 105 14.42 -0.55 15.78
CA SER A 105 15.68 0.16 15.45
C SER A 105 16.33 -0.30 14.15
N LYS A 106 15.95 -1.46 13.63
CA LYS A 106 16.51 -2.10 12.43
C LYS A 106 15.54 -2.13 11.26
N THR A 107 14.24 -1.95 11.52
CA THR A 107 13.19 -2.14 10.52
C THR A 107 12.14 -1.05 10.60
N GLY A 108 11.99 -0.29 9.52
CA GLY A 108 10.85 0.59 9.31
C GLY A 108 9.73 -0.15 8.59
N VAL A 109 8.47 0.05 9.02
CA VAL A 109 7.30 -0.65 8.47
C VAL A 109 6.32 0.34 7.88
N LYS A 110 5.85 0.09 6.65
CA LYS A 110 4.85 0.92 5.97
C LYS A 110 4.05 0.17 4.90
N ASP A 111 3.13 0.87 4.25
CA ASP A 111 2.35 0.43 3.09
C ASP A 111 1.67 -0.94 3.31
N PRO A 112 0.91 -1.14 4.40
CA PRO A 112 0.25 -2.42 4.65
C PRO A 112 -0.85 -2.68 3.62
N VAL A 113 -0.98 -3.93 3.20
CA VAL A 113 -2.14 -4.49 2.50
C VAL A 113 -2.85 -5.42 3.47
N ILE A 114 -4.11 -5.15 3.77
CA ILE A 114 -4.85 -5.85 4.81
C ILE A 114 -6.10 -6.49 4.21
N VAL A 115 -6.23 -7.79 4.37
CA VAL A 115 -7.38 -8.56 3.89
C VAL A 115 -7.95 -9.37 5.04
N ARG A 116 -9.25 -9.30 5.23
CA ARG A 116 -9.95 -10.18 6.15
C ARG A 116 -10.53 -11.39 5.39
N ARG A 117 -10.29 -12.60 5.91
CA ARG A 117 -10.84 -13.83 5.35
C ARG A 117 -11.40 -14.71 6.48
N GLY A 118 -12.71 -14.87 6.47
CA GLY A 118 -13.37 -15.50 7.62
C GLY A 118 -13.19 -14.65 8.88
N ASP A 119 -12.65 -15.23 9.93
CA ASP A 119 -12.37 -14.54 11.19
C ASP A 119 -10.91 -14.11 11.35
N GLU A 120 -10.10 -14.36 10.34
CA GLU A 120 -8.67 -14.01 10.34
C GLU A 120 -8.40 -12.75 9.51
N TRP A 121 -7.47 -11.94 10.03
CA TRP A 121 -6.91 -10.79 9.33
C TRP A 121 -5.51 -11.16 8.84
N HIS A 122 -5.27 -10.90 7.58
CA HIS A 122 -4.01 -11.10 6.89
C HIS A 122 -3.42 -9.75 6.51
N MET A 123 -2.13 -9.59 6.72
CA MET A 123 -1.42 -8.38 6.35
C MET A 123 -0.12 -8.71 5.62
N TRP A 124 0.14 -7.99 4.55
CA TRP A 124 1.43 -7.93 3.88
C TRP A 124 1.92 -6.48 3.98
N ALA A 125 2.97 -6.26 4.77
CA ALA A 125 3.52 -4.93 4.98
C ALA A 125 4.92 -4.81 4.40
N THR A 126 5.24 -3.62 3.91
CA THR A 126 6.58 -3.32 3.40
C THR A 126 7.51 -3.02 4.56
N CYS A 127 8.60 -3.78 4.66
CA CYS A 127 9.65 -3.62 5.64
C CYS A 127 10.92 -3.08 4.97
N HIS A 128 11.52 -2.07 5.59
CA HIS A 128 12.73 -1.41 5.14
C HIS A 128 13.87 -1.65 6.13
N PRO A 129 15.05 -2.16 5.71
CA PRO A 129 16.21 -2.28 6.61
C PRO A 129 16.73 -0.88 6.97
N LEU A 130 17.15 -0.71 8.22
CA LEU A 130 17.65 0.56 8.74
C LEU A 130 19.11 0.48 9.21
N ASP A 131 19.70 -0.71 9.25
CA ASP A 131 21.07 -0.93 9.72
C ASP A 131 22.09 -0.21 8.81
N ASP A 132 21.86 -0.20 7.50
CA ASP A 132 22.64 0.57 6.54
C ASP A 132 21.76 1.60 5.83
N PRO A 133 22.04 2.91 6.00
CA PRO A 133 21.30 3.95 5.28
C PRO A 133 21.37 3.86 3.75
N ALA A 134 22.41 3.26 3.17
CA ALA A 134 22.54 3.05 1.72
C ALA A 134 21.62 1.94 1.22
N GLU A 135 21.21 1.03 2.09
CA GLU A 135 20.36 -0.12 1.80
C GLU A 135 18.90 0.07 2.28
N ALA A 136 18.60 1.21 2.92
CA ALA A 136 17.28 1.49 3.50
C ALA A 136 16.13 1.53 2.47
N ASP A 137 16.43 1.48 1.19
CA ASP A 137 15.46 1.37 0.10
C ASP A 137 15.29 -0.07 -0.43
N GLN A 138 16.08 -1.03 0.06
CA GLN A 138 15.88 -2.47 -0.20
C GLN A 138 14.70 -2.95 0.63
N MET A 139 13.52 -2.92 0.02
CA MET A 139 12.30 -3.31 0.71
C MET A 139 11.98 -4.79 0.48
N VAL A 140 11.44 -5.41 1.51
CA VAL A 140 10.80 -6.73 1.44
C VAL A 140 9.35 -6.60 1.90
N THR A 141 8.53 -7.54 1.48
CA THR A 141 7.18 -7.68 2.05
C THR A 141 7.18 -8.78 3.09
N GLU A 142 6.81 -8.43 4.33
CA GLU A 142 6.59 -9.40 5.39
C GLU A 142 5.10 -9.65 5.61
N TYR A 143 4.80 -10.88 6.01
CA TYR A 143 3.44 -11.28 6.35
C TYR A 143 3.22 -11.31 7.86
N ALA A 144 2.03 -10.87 8.26
CA ALA A 144 1.54 -11.01 9.62
C ALA A 144 0.05 -11.39 9.62
N CYS A 145 -0.40 -12.05 10.68
CA CYS A 145 -1.81 -12.37 10.90
C CYS A 145 -2.31 -11.80 12.23
N SER A 146 -3.63 -11.68 12.33
CA SER A 146 -4.30 -11.13 13.51
C SER A 146 -5.73 -11.67 13.63
N THR A 147 -6.28 -11.66 14.84
CA THR A 147 -7.68 -11.94 15.11
C THR A 147 -8.54 -10.69 15.21
N ASP A 148 -7.92 -9.53 15.43
CA ASP A 148 -8.60 -8.24 15.64
C ASP A 148 -8.25 -7.14 14.62
N GLY A 149 -7.19 -7.37 13.81
CA GLY A 149 -6.65 -6.39 12.85
C GLY A 149 -5.84 -5.26 13.51
N ILE A 150 -5.58 -5.33 14.81
CA ILE A 150 -4.84 -4.32 15.59
C ILE A 150 -3.54 -4.92 16.13
N THR A 151 -3.64 -6.10 16.75
CA THR A 151 -2.49 -6.81 17.31
C THR A 151 -2.01 -7.85 16.31
N TRP A 152 -0.79 -7.70 15.81
CA TRP A 152 -0.26 -8.50 14.71
C TRP A 152 0.83 -9.46 15.15
N THR A 153 0.76 -10.70 14.66
CA THR A 153 1.80 -11.73 14.81
C THR A 153 2.54 -11.88 13.49
N TRP A 154 3.82 -11.52 13.48
CA TRP A 154 4.68 -11.62 12.30
C TRP A 154 5.07 -13.07 12.02
N ALA A 155 5.10 -13.45 10.73
CA ALA A 155 5.49 -14.78 10.28
C ALA A 155 6.66 -14.75 9.28
N GLY A 156 7.26 -13.58 9.06
CA GLY A 156 8.47 -13.41 8.26
C GLY A 156 8.24 -12.94 6.83
N VAL A 157 9.31 -12.99 6.03
CA VAL A 157 9.34 -12.47 4.66
C VAL A 157 8.49 -13.36 3.74
N ALA A 158 7.46 -12.76 3.13
CA ALA A 158 6.59 -13.40 2.16
C ALA A 158 7.04 -13.19 0.70
N LEU A 159 7.65 -12.01 0.41
CA LEU A 159 8.16 -11.68 -0.93
C LEU A 159 9.36 -10.75 -0.80
N GLY A 160 10.45 -11.07 -1.49
CA GLY A 160 11.65 -10.25 -1.58
C GLY A 160 12.08 -10.00 -3.02
N GLY A 161 13.06 -9.10 -3.20
CA GLY A 161 13.68 -8.85 -4.48
C GLY A 161 14.43 -10.07 -5.02
N ARG A 162 14.48 -10.23 -6.34
CA ARG A 162 15.14 -11.37 -7.01
C ARG A 162 16.48 -10.93 -7.61
N PRO A 163 17.63 -11.39 -7.07
CA PRO A 163 18.94 -11.04 -7.61
C PRO A 163 19.03 -11.26 -9.14
N GLY A 164 19.51 -10.25 -9.86
CA GLY A 164 19.67 -10.32 -11.32
C GLY A 164 18.40 -10.08 -12.15
N HIS A 165 17.28 -9.79 -11.52
CA HIS A 165 16.02 -9.45 -12.18
C HIS A 165 15.68 -7.96 -12.03
N TRP A 166 14.64 -7.52 -12.74
CA TRP A 166 14.14 -6.15 -12.72
C TRP A 166 13.64 -5.67 -11.35
N ASP A 167 13.33 -6.59 -10.45
CA ASP A 167 12.84 -6.37 -9.09
C ASP A 167 13.89 -6.68 -8.02
N SER A 168 15.18 -6.73 -8.38
CA SER A 168 16.27 -7.15 -7.48
C SER A 168 16.46 -6.24 -6.26
N ARG A 169 16.06 -4.98 -6.34
CA ARG A 169 16.23 -3.97 -5.26
C ARG A 169 15.10 -4.01 -4.24
N GLY A 170 14.03 -4.75 -4.48
CA GLY A 170 12.96 -4.92 -3.51
C GLY A 170 11.62 -5.28 -4.13
N ALA A 171 10.73 -5.79 -3.29
CA ALA A 171 9.36 -6.15 -3.64
C ALA A 171 8.40 -5.67 -2.57
N ARG A 172 7.42 -4.85 -2.97
CA ARG A 172 6.36 -4.31 -2.13
C ARG A 172 5.00 -4.78 -2.65
N VAL A 173 4.33 -5.65 -1.91
CA VAL A 173 2.96 -6.06 -2.22
C VAL A 173 2.01 -4.85 -2.14
N THR A 174 1.17 -4.71 -3.15
CA THR A 174 0.25 -3.56 -3.28
C THR A 174 -1.21 -3.97 -3.32
N SER A 175 -1.52 -5.18 -3.75
CA SER A 175 -2.87 -5.74 -3.73
C SER A 175 -2.80 -7.25 -3.62
N VAL A 176 -3.77 -7.84 -2.92
CA VAL A 176 -3.88 -9.29 -2.78
C VAL A 176 -5.31 -9.71 -3.05
N CYS A 177 -5.47 -10.72 -3.88
CA CYS A 177 -6.74 -11.40 -4.09
C CYS A 177 -6.59 -12.91 -3.93
N PHE A 178 -7.69 -13.56 -3.59
CA PHE A 178 -7.77 -15.01 -3.44
C PHE A 178 -8.61 -15.57 -4.59
N ASP A 179 -8.04 -16.52 -5.33
CA ASP A 179 -8.73 -17.27 -6.38
C ASP A 179 -8.68 -18.77 -6.03
N GLY A 180 -9.80 -19.26 -5.49
CA GLY A 180 -9.85 -20.60 -4.93
C GLY A 180 -8.85 -20.76 -3.77
N GLY A 181 -7.90 -21.67 -3.93
CA GLY A 181 -6.78 -21.90 -3.00
C GLY A 181 -5.52 -21.11 -3.33
N THR A 182 -5.53 -20.30 -4.39
CA THR A 182 -4.37 -19.52 -4.85
C THR A 182 -4.44 -18.10 -4.34
N ILE A 183 -3.33 -17.58 -3.86
CA ILE A 183 -3.13 -16.18 -3.53
C ILE A 183 -2.47 -15.53 -4.74
N VAL A 184 -3.07 -14.48 -5.27
CA VAL A 184 -2.50 -13.63 -6.32
C VAL A 184 -2.18 -12.27 -5.71
N ALA A 185 -0.91 -11.90 -5.72
CA ALA A 185 -0.43 -10.63 -5.19
C ALA A 185 0.16 -9.79 -6.33
N TYR A 186 -0.27 -8.54 -6.45
CA TYR A 186 0.42 -7.54 -7.24
C TYR A 186 1.46 -6.86 -6.36
N TYR A 187 2.61 -6.57 -6.94
CA TYR A 187 3.69 -5.93 -6.20
C TYR A 187 4.46 -4.92 -7.05
N ASP A 188 5.04 -3.95 -6.38
CA ASP A 188 5.98 -3.02 -7.00
C ASP A 188 7.40 -3.53 -6.82
N GLY A 189 8.21 -3.42 -7.88
CA GLY A 189 9.62 -3.78 -7.88
C GLY A 189 10.45 -2.79 -8.67
N ARG A 190 11.77 -2.81 -8.45
CA ARG A 190 12.77 -2.05 -9.19
C ARG A 190 14.13 -2.75 -9.13
N ALA A 191 15.02 -2.48 -10.10
CA ALA A 191 16.34 -3.09 -10.16
C ALA A 191 17.41 -2.31 -9.36
N THR A 192 17.28 -0.98 -9.26
CA THR A 192 18.32 -0.10 -8.70
C THR A 192 17.75 0.98 -7.78
N ALA A 193 18.60 1.59 -6.95
CA ALA A 193 18.22 2.74 -6.13
C ALA A 193 17.84 3.98 -6.96
N ALA A 194 18.41 4.11 -8.16
CA ALA A 194 18.11 5.22 -9.08
C ALA A 194 16.67 5.17 -9.64
N GLU A 195 16.04 3.98 -9.64
CA GLU A 195 14.65 3.79 -10.05
C GLU A 195 13.64 4.04 -8.90
N ASN A 196 14.09 4.67 -7.81
CA ASN A 196 13.19 5.07 -6.72
C ASN A 196 12.13 6.04 -7.25
N TYR A 197 10.87 5.77 -6.97
CA TYR A 197 9.64 6.37 -7.50
C TYR A 197 9.23 5.90 -8.91
N GLU A 198 10.06 5.13 -9.60
CA GLU A 198 9.79 4.54 -10.91
C GLU A 198 9.65 3.01 -10.81
N GLU A 199 9.11 2.54 -9.68
CA GLU A 199 8.78 1.12 -9.50
C GLU A 199 7.78 0.68 -10.58
N ARG A 200 7.89 -0.59 -10.98
CA ARG A 200 7.00 -1.24 -11.96
C ARG A 200 6.19 -2.32 -11.29
N THR A 201 5.04 -2.62 -11.85
CA THR A 201 4.15 -3.63 -11.28
C THR A 201 4.52 -5.03 -11.78
N GLY A 202 4.66 -5.96 -10.84
CA GLY A 202 4.75 -7.39 -11.06
C GLY A 202 3.59 -8.15 -10.45
N VAL A 203 3.56 -9.46 -10.70
CA VAL A 203 2.61 -10.39 -10.07
C VAL A 203 3.37 -11.52 -9.39
N ALA A 204 2.91 -11.91 -8.22
CA ALA A 204 3.40 -13.06 -7.47
C ALA A 204 2.23 -13.97 -7.10
N ILE A 205 2.48 -15.26 -7.01
CA ILE A 205 1.47 -16.25 -6.64
C ILE A 205 1.96 -17.12 -5.48
N GLY A 206 1.03 -17.65 -4.72
CA GLY A 206 1.30 -18.60 -3.63
C GLY A 206 0.05 -19.38 -3.25
N THR A 207 0.23 -20.40 -2.43
CA THR A 207 -0.86 -21.12 -1.76
C THR A 207 -0.87 -20.86 -0.26
N GLU A 208 0.26 -20.34 0.24
CA GLU A 208 0.44 -19.94 1.64
C GLU A 208 0.75 -18.44 1.71
N PRO A 209 0.15 -17.71 2.67
CA PRO A 209 0.34 -16.28 2.78
C PRO A 209 1.80 -15.84 3.05
N THR A 210 2.57 -16.74 3.62
CA THR A 210 3.99 -16.54 3.98
C THR A 210 4.95 -16.81 2.83
N VAL A 211 4.49 -17.35 1.69
CA VAL A 211 5.35 -17.72 0.57
C VAL A 211 4.69 -17.31 -0.74
N LEU A 212 5.16 -16.20 -1.30
CA LEU A 212 4.75 -15.71 -2.61
C LEU A 212 5.93 -15.79 -3.58
N ALA A 213 5.69 -16.35 -4.75
CA ALA A 213 6.69 -16.48 -5.81
C ALA A 213 6.37 -15.52 -6.96
N ALA A 214 7.28 -14.58 -7.25
CA ALA A 214 7.13 -13.68 -8.39
C ALA A 214 7.10 -14.45 -9.71
N VAL A 215 6.17 -14.10 -10.58
CA VAL A 215 5.94 -14.74 -11.88
C VAL A 215 6.53 -13.89 -13.00
N GLY A 216 7.18 -14.58 -13.95
CA GLY A 216 7.79 -13.93 -15.12
C GLY A 216 9.17 -13.33 -14.84
N THR A 217 9.84 -12.92 -15.90
CA THR A 217 11.17 -12.30 -15.90
C THR A 217 11.12 -10.80 -16.12
N GLU A 218 9.99 -10.28 -16.58
CA GLU A 218 9.72 -8.88 -16.86
C GLU A 218 8.57 -8.37 -15.97
N PRO A 219 8.45 -7.05 -15.77
CA PRO A 219 7.28 -6.47 -15.13
C PRO A 219 5.98 -6.83 -15.87
N LEU A 220 4.89 -6.96 -15.14
CA LEU A 220 3.55 -7.12 -15.74
C LEU A 220 3.08 -5.84 -16.43
N ALA A 221 3.37 -4.69 -15.81
CA ALA A 221 2.95 -3.39 -16.31
C ALA A 221 3.95 -2.29 -15.91
N TRP A 222 4.09 -1.30 -16.79
CA TRP A 222 4.92 -0.11 -16.60
C TRP A 222 4.40 1.07 -17.41
N SER A 223 4.81 2.30 -17.04
CA SER A 223 4.53 3.50 -17.81
C SER A 223 5.41 3.56 -19.06
N PRO A 224 4.93 4.05 -20.21
CA PRO A 224 5.75 4.31 -21.39
C PRO A 224 6.64 5.57 -21.21
N TYR A 225 6.56 6.28 -20.09
CA TYR A 225 7.24 7.54 -19.86
C TYR A 225 8.34 7.42 -18.82
N HIS A 226 9.41 8.23 -18.94
CA HIS A 226 10.54 8.29 -18.02
C HIS A 226 11.10 6.92 -17.62
N GLY A 227 11.26 6.66 -16.33
CA GLY A 227 11.74 5.40 -15.76
C GLY A 227 10.75 4.25 -15.81
N GLY A 228 9.52 4.48 -16.28
CA GLY A 228 8.52 3.43 -16.44
C GLY A 228 7.64 3.19 -15.23
N GLY A 229 7.56 4.15 -14.29
CA GLY A 229 6.81 3.98 -13.03
C GLY A 229 5.32 3.71 -13.26
N LEU A 230 4.87 2.53 -12.86
CA LEU A 230 3.48 2.15 -12.66
C LEU A 230 3.43 1.33 -11.38
N ARG A 231 2.82 1.88 -10.34
CA ARG A 231 2.93 1.36 -9.00
C ARG A 231 1.66 1.52 -8.17
N TYR A 232 1.66 0.91 -6.99
CA TYR A 232 0.52 0.90 -6.08
C TYR A 232 -0.77 0.38 -6.72
N LEU A 233 -0.62 -0.56 -7.69
CA LEU A 233 -1.78 -1.18 -8.30
C LEU A 233 -2.64 -1.85 -7.23
N ASP A 234 -3.91 -1.47 -7.19
CA ASP A 234 -4.94 -2.08 -6.36
C ASP A 234 -6.12 -2.54 -7.21
N LEU A 235 -6.65 -3.71 -6.89
CA LEU A 235 -7.69 -4.37 -7.66
C LEU A 235 -8.97 -4.45 -6.85
N LEU A 236 -10.04 -3.87 -7.39
CA LEU A 236 -11.39 -3.94 -6.85
C LEU A 236 -12.26 -4.88 -7.70
N SER A 237 -12.72 -5.98 -7.10
CA SER A 237 -13.74 -6.84 -7.72
C SER A 237 -15.11 -6.20 -7.58
N LEU A 238 -15.83 -6.07 -8.69
CA LEU A 238 -17.16 -5.52 -8.74
C LEU A 238 -18.22 -6.64 -8.69
N PRO A 239 -19.47 -6.34 -8.24
CA PRO A 239 -20.53 -7.33 -8.11
C PRO A 239 -20.94 -8.00 -9.42
N ASP A 240 -20.70 -7.35 -10.55
CA ASP A 240 -20.98 -7.87 -11.90
C ASP A 240 -19.87 -8.77 -12.46
N GLY A 241 -18.84 -9.05 -11.65
CA GLY A 241 -17.69 -9.89 -12.00
C GLY A 241 -16.55 -9.16 -12.69
N ARG A 242 -16.74 -7.89 -13.09
CA ARG A 242 -15.67 -7.06 -13.63
C ARG A 242 -14.67 -6.66 -12.53
N LYS A 243 -13.48 -6.24 -12.96
CA LYS A 243 -12.42 -5.77 -12.08
C LYS A 243 -12.08 -4.33 -12.42
N ARG A 244 -12.01 -3.47 -11.40
CA ARG A 244 -11.51 -2.10 -11.57
C ARG A 244 -10.13 -2.00 -10.94
N LEU A 245 -9.20 -1.45 -11.71
CA LEU A 245 -7.83 -1.19 -11.28
C LEU A 245 -7.69 0.26 -10.87
N TYR A 246 -6.93 0.51 -9.82
CA TYR A 246 -6.43 1.84 -9.42
C TYR A 246 -4.92 1.75 -9.29
N TYR A 247 -4.19 2.70 -9.88
CA TYR A 247 -2.74 2.70 -9.84
C TYR A 247 -2.16 4.10 -10.02
N GLU A 248 -0.95 4.29 -9.54
CA GLU A 248 -0.18 5.51 -9.77
C GLU A 248 0.73 5.29 -10.99
N MET A 249 0.75 6.24 -11.92
CA MET A 249 1.53 6.11 -13.15
C MET A 249 2.30 7.40 -13.46
N THR A 250 3.57 7.25 -13.88
CA THR A 250 4.42 8.34 -14.35
C THR A 250 3.88 8.92 -15.66
N ARG A 251 3.82 10.24 -15.72
CA ARG A 251 3.38 11.06 -16.85
C ARG A 251 4.57 11.49 -17.73
N PRO A 252 4.30 12.07 -18.95
CA PRO A 252 5.35 12.62 -19.79
C PRO A 252 6.20 13.72 -19.14
N ASP A 253 5.66 14.46 -18.17
CA ASP A 253 6.34 15.52 -17.44
C ASP A 253 7.09 15.03 -16.18
N GLY A 254 7.10 13.70 -15.93
CA GLY A 254 7.72 13.07 -14.76
C GLY A 254 6.89 13.14 -13.48
N ALA A 255 5.74 13.80 -13.49
CA ALA A 255 4.81 13.72 -12.38
C ALA A 255 4.08 12.37 -12.36
N HIS A 256 3.48 12.04 -11.21
CA HIS A 256 2.66 10.84 -11.08
C HIS A 256 1.20 11.23 -10.84
N ASP A 257 0.29 10.55 -11.49
CA ASP A 257 -1.15 10.68 -11.24
C ASP A 257 -1.81 9.33 -10.93
N LEU A 258 -2.90 9.41 -10.18
CA LEU A 258 -3.78 8.28 -9.92
C LEU A 258 -4.66 8.03 -11.14
N ARG A 259 -4.70 6.78 -11.58
CA ARG A 259 -5.49 6.33 -12.73
C ARG A 259 -6.38 5.17 -12.40
N THR A 260 -7.38 4.93 -13.23
CA THR A 260 -8.28 3.79 -13.13
C THR A 260 -8.59 3.20 -14.49
N GLU A 261 -8.79 1.88 -14.50
CA GLU A 261 -9.23 1.10 -15.66
C GLU A 261 -10.29 0.09 -15.22
N LEU A 262 -11.24 -0.19 -16.12
CA LEU A 262 -12.24 -1.24 -15.94
C LEU A 262 -11.92 -2.40 -16.89
N GLN A 263 -11.82 -3.61 -16.33
CA GLN A 263 -11.57 -4.86 -17.06
C GLN A 263 -12.71 -5.85 -16.90
#